data_69e2bfe626e96b288f4ac605eafd33d9
#
_entry.id   69e2bfe626e96b288f4ac605eafd33d9
#
_cell.length_a   1.000
_cell.length_b   1.000
_cell.length_c   1.000
_cell.angle_alpha   90.00
_cell.angle_beta   90.00
_cell.angle_gamma   90.00
#
_symmetry.space_group_name_H-M   'P 1'
#
loop_
_entity.id
_entity.type
_entity.pdbx_description
1 polymer ?
#
loop_
_entity_poly.entity_id
_entity_poly.type
_entity_poly.pdbx_seq_one_letter_code
_entity_poly.pdbx_strand_id
1 'polypeptide(L)'
;SITTDKTSGNYTDEMKIEKKVDLSPEDGPDSVERMGDHKNSPYYSNLDFYNIKSTDSLTILHNFKTYQQTSEVSCGASAALMVMNWFNKADNIDEKTLWDSRTDHSDKHIGTCLEQMIDMFKSVDGFKYTTTFDKNSLDKETIQNLLKAGIPIMIGWNDFGGHWQVIIGYDDMGTPDYQLDDVLIVADPYDTGDHNQDGYGVYQWARFINNFTFYNFFPEGEPNDSVYITAYPEEMAEKVSSIIK
;
A
#
# COMPACT_ATOMS: atom_id res chain seq x y z
N SER A 1 1.06 -23.78 8.20
CA SER A 1 -0.15 -23.57 7.40
C SER A 1 -0.90 -22.36 7.92
N ILE A 2 -1.26 -21.47 7.02
CA ILE A 2 -2.12 -20.33 7.35
C ILE A 2 -3.50 -20.89 7.60
N THR A 3 -3.94 -20.90 8.86
CA THR A 3 -5.35 -21.13 9.16
C THR A 3 -6.08 -19.84 8.82
N THR A 4 -6.66 -19.80 7.65
CA THR A 4 -7.45 -18.69 7.22
C THR A 4 -8.91 -19.03 7.37
N ASP A 5 -9.58 -18.34 8.26
CA ASP A 5 -11.03 -18.32 8.19
C ASP A 5 -11.40 -17.54 6.93
N LYS A 6 -11.96 -18.24 5.96
CA LYS A 6 -12.49 -17.59 4.77
C LYS A 6 -13.61 -16.67 5.18
N THR A 7 -13.42 -15.38 5.00
CA THR A 7 -14.51 -14.43 5.18
C THR A 7 -15.52 -14.58 4.06
N SER A 8 -16.72 -14.13 4.29
CA SER A 8 -17.80 -14.22 3.29
C SER A 8 -17.81 -13.03 2.31
N GLY A 9 -16.69 -12.34 2.15
CA GLY A 9 -16.55 -11.19 1.29
C GLY A 9 -17.00 -9.87 1.90
N ASN A 10 -17.45 -9.84 3.13
CA ASN A 10 -17.81 -8.61 3.83
C ASN A 10 -16.72 -8.25 4.82
N TYR A 11 -16.28 -7.01 4.78
CA TYR A 11 -15.42 -6.46 5.80
C TYR A 11 -16.21 -5.49 6.70
N THR A 12 -15.77 -5.36 7.94
CA THR A 12 -16.42 -4.55 8.96
C THR A 12 -15.81 -3.17 9.05
N ASP A 13 -16.50 -2.25 9.72
CA ASP A 13 -15.97 -0.90 9.98
C ASP A 13 -14.64 -0.93 10.77
N GLU A 14 -14.41 -1.99 11.54
CA GLU A 14 -13.14 -2.19 12.26
C GLU A 14 -11.93 -2.29 11.35
N MET A 15 -12.10 -2.87 10.16
CA MET A 15 -11.02 -3.15 9.19
C MET A 15 -10.67 -1.95 8.32
N LYS A 16 -11.47 -0.90 8.35
CA LYS A 16 -11.34 0.24 7.44
C LYS A 16 -11.21 1.56 8.18
N ILE A 17 -10.55 2.49 7.52
CA ILE A 17 -10.46 3.87 7.96
C ILE A 17 -11.75 4.58 7.54
N GLU A 18 -12.31 5.38 8.45
CA GLU A 18 -13.52 6.16 8.19
C GLU A 18 -13.30 7.12 7.01
N LYS A 19 -14.23 7.10 6.07
CA LYS A 19 -14.27 8.05 4.95
C LYS A 19 -14.81 9.39 5.44
N LYS A 20 -13.96 10.39 5.51
CA LYS A 20 -14.32 11.75 5.96
C LYS A 20 -14.63 12.71 4.83
N VAL A 21 -14.17 12.42 3.64
CA VAL A 21 -14.37 13.23 2.43
C VAL A 21 -14.66 12.34 1.25
N ASP A 22 -15.27 12.91 0.23
CA ASP A 22 -15.45 12.28 -1.07
C ASP A 22 -15.04 13.30 -2.13
N LEU A 23 -13.88 13.08 -2.74
CA LEU A 23 -13.30 14.02 -3.71
C LEU A 23 -14.07 14.02 -5.03
N SER A 24 -14.69 12.91 -5.39
CA SER A 24 -15.47 12.79 -6.62
C SER A 24 -16.54 11.71 -6.45
N PRO A 25 -17.79 12.08 -6.14
CA PRO A 25 -18.86 11.11 -5.86
C PRO A 25 -19.18 10.16 -7.00
N GLU A 26 -18.78 10.50 -8.22
CA GLU A 26 -19.03 9.68 -9.43
C GLU A 26 -17.88 8.71 -9.71
N ASP A 27 -16.76 8.82 -9.00
CA ASP A 27 -15.51 8.12 -9.29
C ASP A 27 -15.05 7.22 -8.14
N GLY A 28 -13.87 6.62 -8.32
CA GLY A 28 -13.24 5.74 -7.34
C GLY A 28 -13.71 4.29 -7.44
N PRO A 29 -13.21 3.41 -6.58
CA PRO A 29 -13.58 1.98 -6.59
C PRO A 29 -15.09 1.73 -6.46
N ASP A 30 -15.78 2.56 -5.72
CA ASP A 30 -17.23 2.43 -5.53
C ASP A 30 -18.04 2.74 -6.79
N SER A 31 -17.47 3.49 -7.75
CA SER A 31 -18.10 3.83 -9.02
C SER A 31 -18.05 2.69 -10.04
N VAL A 32 -17.13 1.76 -9.88
CA VAL A 32 -17.10 0.55 -10.72
C VAL A 32 -18.42 -0.17 -10.51
N GLU A 33 -19.15 -0.43 -11.61
CA GLU A 33 -20.44 -1.10 -11.58
C GLU A 33 -20.32 -2.50 -11.01
N ARG A 34 -20.28 -2.56 -9.71
CA ARG A 34 -20.25 -3.80 -8.95
C ARG A 34 -21.55 -3.86 -8.16
N MET A 35 -22.17 -5.00 -8.24
CA MET A 35 -23.37 -5.29 -7.44
C MET A 35 -23.01 -5.55 -5.97
N GLY A 36 -21.99 -4.84 -5.47
CA GLY A 36 -21.38 -5.09 -4.17
C GLY A 36 -20.40 -6.27 -4.22
N ASP A 37 -19.93 -6.67 -3.07
CA ASP A 37 -19.02 -7.81 -2.96
C ASP A 37 -19.72 -9.11 -3.30
N HIS A 38 -19.04 -9.97 -4.01
CA HIS A 38 -19.57 -11.26 -4.47
C HIS A 38 -19.16 -12.38 -3.50
N LYS A 39 -19.93 -12.58 -2.47
CA LYS A 39 -19.65 -13.54 -1.40
C LYS A 39 -19.27 -14.94 -1.86
N ASN A 40 -19.81 -15.37 -2.96
CA ASN A 40 -19.67 -16.72 -3.47
C ASN A 40 -19.02 -16.76 -4.85
N SER A 41 -18.13 -15.81 -5.15
CA SER A 41 -17.38 -15.84 -6.40
C SER A 41 -16.60 -17.15 -6.53
N PRO A 42 -16.78 -17.91 -7.61
CA PRO A 42 -16.07 -19.18 -7.77
C PRO A 42 -14.60 -19.01 -8.13
N TYR A 43 -14.16 -17.78 -8.40
CA TYR A 43 -12.83 -17.51 -8.94
C TYR A 43 -11.85 -17.02 -7.88
N TYR A 44 -12.34 -16.57 -6.73
CA TYR A 44 -11.49 -15.95 -5.69
C TYR A 44 -11.76 -16.56 -4.32
N SER A 45 -10.72 -16.61 -3.52
CA SER A 45 -10.81 -16.94 -2.10
C SER A 45 -10.65 -15.67 -1.30
N ASN A 46 -11.62 -15.37 -0.44
CA ASN A 46 -11.57 -14.26 0.48
C ASN A 46 -10.94 -14.71 1.78
N LEU A 47 -9.89 -14.01 2.21
CA LEU A 47 -9.17 -14.27 3.43
C LEU A 47 -9.35 -13.09 4.39
N ASP A 48 -9.36 -13.37 5.67
CA ASP A 48 -9.40 -12.34 6.70
C ASP A 48 -7.99 -11.78 6.95
N PHE A 49 -7.50 -10.95 6.02
CA PHE A 49 -6.17 -10.36 6.13
C PHE A 49 -6.03 -9.38 7.31
N TYR A 50 -7.14 -8.84 7.81
CA TYR A 50 -7.11 -7.98 8.97
C TYR A 50 -6.71 -8.72 10.26
N ASN A 51 -7.24 -9.92 10.45
CA ASN A 51 -7.01 -10.73 11.66
C ASN A 51 -5.88 -11.76 11.52
N ILE A 52 -5.36 -11.98 10.32
CA ILE A 52 -4.21 -12.89 10.15
C ILE A 52 -3.01 -12.38 10.95
N LYS A 53 -2.30 -13.31 11.56
CA LYS A 53 -1.06 -13.04 12.30
C LYS A 53 0.14 -13.64 11.60
N SER A 54 1.31 -13.09 11.89
CA SER A 54 2.58 -13.64 11.39
C SER A 54 2.78 -15.08 11.84
N THR A 55 3.43 -15.84 10.97
CA THR A 55 3.83 -17.25 11.21
C THR A 55 5.34 -17.38 10.98
N ASP A 56 5.85 -18.60 10.92
CA ASP A 56 7.27 -18.80 10.57
C ASP A 56 7.59 -18.37 9.14
N SER A 57 6.63 -18.43 8.20
CA SER A 57 6.82 -18.05 6.81
C SER A 57 6.23 -16.70 6.44
N LEU A 58 5.17 -16.28 7.12
CA LEU A 58 4.46 -15.01 6.88
C LEU A 58 4.87 -13.96 7.89
N THR A 59 5.28 -12.79 7.39
CA THR A 59 5.38 -11.57 8.20
C THR A 59 4.29 -10.61 7.72
N ILE A 60 3.37 -10.22 8.60
CA ILE A 60 2.26 -9.32 8.26
C ILE A 60 2.03 -8.30 9.38
N LEU A 61 1.68 -7.09 9.00
CA LEU A 61 1.23 -6.06 9.93
C LEU A 61 -0.18 -6.43 10.41
N HIS A 62 -0.31 -6.73 11.68
CA HIS A 62 -1.58 -7.19 12.27
C HIS A 62 -2.54 -6.02 12.47
N ASN A 63 -3.78 -6.18 12.04
CA ASN A 63 -4.83 -5.16 12.12
C ASN A 63 -4.51 -3.87 11.35
N PHE A 64 -3.87 -3.99 10.20
CA PHE A 64 -3.67 -2.85 9.31
C PHE A 64 -4.99 -2.49 8.64
N LYS A 65 -5.50 -1.29 8.87
CA LYS A 65 -6.75 -0.80 8.30
C LYS A 65 -6.55 -0.29 6.89
N THR A 66 -7.48 -0.60 6.01
CA THR A 66 -7.47 -0.16 4.62
C THR A 66 -8.37 1.05 4.39
N TYR A 67 -8.18 1.71 3.26
CA TYR A 67 -8.98 2.86 2.83
C TYR A 67 -9.13 2.83 1.31
N GLN A 68 -10.35 3.02 0.83
CA GLN A 68 -10.64 3.11 -0.61
C GLN A 68 -10.66 4.57 -1.06
N GLN A 69 -9.85 4.90 -2.07
CA GLN A 69 -9.79 6.25 -2.64
C GLN A 69 -11.15 6.68 -3.20
N THR A 70 -11.41 7.98 -3.17
CA THR A 70 -12.68 8.54 -3.61
C THR A 70 -12.60 9.26 -4.96
N SER A 71 -11.47 9.19 -5.63
CA SER A 71 -11.30 9.69 -7.00
C SER A 71 -10.45 8.73 -7.82
N GLU A 72 -10.42 8.90 -9.13
CA GLU A 72 -9.60 8.05 -10.01
C GLU A 72 -8.09 8.28 -9.84
N VAL A 73 -7.67 9.37 -9.21
CA VAL A 73 -6.27 9.79 -9.19
C VAL A 73 -5.66 9.93 -7.79
N SER A 74 -6.42 9.66 -6.74
CA SER A 74 -6.00 9.91 -5.34
C SER A 74 -5.41 8.68 -4.63
N CYS A 75 -4.89 7.72 -5.37
CA CYS A 75 -4.29 6.52 -4.76
C CYS A 75 -3.11 6.86 -3.83
N GLY A 76 -2.28 7.83 -4.21
CA GLY A 76 -1.15 8.24 -3.37
C GLY A 76 -1.58 8.82 -2.02
N ALA A 77 -2.55 9.73 -2.02
CA ALA A 77 -3.10 10.30 -0.80
C ALA A 77 -3.75 9.24 0.09
N SER A 78 -4.47 8.31 -0.52
CA SER A 78 -5.14 7.22 0.20
C SER A 78 -4.14 6.22 0.80
N ALA A 79 -3.07 5.88 0.06
CA ALA A 79 -2.00 5.04 0.58
C ALA A 79 -1.27 5.72 1.75
N ALA A 80 -0.95 7.00 1.63
CA ALA A 80 -0.34 7.77 2.71
C ALA A 80 -1.22 7.82 3.95
N LEU A 81 -2.54 8.02 3.78
CA LEU A 81 -3.50 8.00 4.88
C LEU A 81 -3.48 6.66 5.62
N MET A 82 -3.40 5.53 4.91
CA MET A 82 -3.31 4.21 5.54
C MET A 82 -2.06 4.09 6.42
N VAL A 83 -0.92 4.55 5.94
CA VAL A 83 0.34 4.52 6.69
C VAL A 83 0.29 5.44 7.92
N MET A 84 -0.24 6.65 7.77
CA MET A 84 -0.39 7.59 8.89
C MET A 84 -1.34 7.06 9.96
N ASN A 85 -2.43 6.42 9.54
CA ASN A 85 -3.36 5.75 10.46
C ASN A 85 -2.69 4.59 11.21
N TRP A 86 -1.88 3.79 10.53
CA TRP A 86 -1.15 2.69 11.14
C TRP A 86 -0.30 3.14 12.33
N PHE A 87 0.34 4.30 12.20
CA PHE A 87 1.17 4.88 13.26
C PHE A 87 0.40 5.80 14.23
N ASN A 88 -0.93 5.82 14.16
CA ASN A 88 -1.79 6.70 14.99
C ASN A 88 -1.47 8.19 14.84
N LYS A 89 -1.15 8.61 13.62
CA LYS A 89 -0.79 10.01 13.27
C LYS A 89 -1.71 10.61 12.21
N ALA A 90 -2.93 10.11 12.10
CA ALA A 90 -3.91 10.58 11.11
C ALA A 90 -5.01 11.49 11.73
N ASP A 91 -4.83 11.97 12.95
CA ASP A 91 -5.78 12.88 13.57
C ASP A 91 -5.90 14.17 12.75
N ASN A 92 -7.14 14.52 12.37
CA ASN A 92 -7.44 15.67 11.51
C ASN A 92 -6.82 15.59 10.09
N ILE A 93 -6.40 14.41 9.67
CA ILE A 93 -5.87 14.14 8.32
C ILE A 93 -6.92 13.36 7.55
N ASP A 94 -7.13 13.73 6.30
CA ASP A 94 -7.99 13.02 5.37
C ASP A 94 -7.37 13.00 3.96
N GLU A 95 -8.03 12.32 3.05
CA GLU A 95 -7.61 12.21 1.65
C GLU A 95 -7.41 13.58 0.99
N LYS A 96 -8.31 14.52 1.27
CA LYS A 96 -8.26 15.87 0.67
C LYS A 96 -7.10 16.69 1.21
N THR A 97 -6.89 16.69 2.52
CA THR A 97 -5.78 17.44 3.12
C THR A 97 -4.43 16.95 2.61
N LEU A 98 -4.27 15.65 2.41
CA LEU A 98 -3.06 15.08 1.83
C LEU A 98 -2.93 15.41 0.34
N TRP A 99 -4.00 15.27 -0.42
CA TRP A 99 -4.03 15.67 -1.82
C TRP A 99 -3.61 17.12 -2.01
N ASP A 100 -4.15 18.02 -1.21
CA ASP A 100 -3.89 19.45 -1.27
C ASP A 100 -2.48 19.85 -0.79
N SER A 101 -1.81 18.99 -0.02
CA SER A 101 -0.45 19.25 0.49
C SER A 101 0.66 19.09 -0.55
N ARG A 102 0.35 18.55 -1.71
CA ARG A 102 1.32 18.22 -2.74
C ARG A 102 1.76 19.45 -3.53
N THR A 103 3.04 19.49 -3.93
CA THR A 103 3.53 20.43 -4.93
C THR A 103 2.80 20.21 -6.26
N ASP A 104 2.41 21.29 -6.95
CA ASP A 104 1.71 21.20 -8.23
C ASP A 104 2.62 20.69 -9.34
N HIS A 105 2.23 19.59 -9.96
CA HIS A 105 2.84 18.98 -11.14
C HIS A 105 1.80 18.63 -12.21
N SER A 106 0.64 19.28 -12.16
CA SER A 106 -0.53 18.95 -13.00
C SER A 106 -0.29 19.02 -14.50
N ASP A 107 0.71 19.79 -14.93
CA ASP A 107 1.15 19.88 -16.31
C ASP A 107 1.98 18.68 -16.80
N LYS A 108 2.42 17.83 -15.87
CA LYS A 108 3.31 16.68 -16.13
C LYS A 108 2.64 15.34 -15.92
N HIS A 109 1.76 15.25 -14.93
CA HIS A 109 1.03 14.02 -14.61
C HIS A 109 -0.18 14.35 -13.74
N ILE A 110 -1.14 13.43 -13.69
CA ILE A 110 -2.39 13.63 -12.97
C ILE A 110 -2.43 12.98 -11.59
N GLY A 111 -1.57 12.02 -11.35
CA GLY A 111 -1.49 11.30 -10.07
C GLY A 111 -0.48 11.92 -9.11
N THR A 112 0.19 11.08 -8.34
CA THR A 112 1.18 11.46 -7.33
C THR A 112 2.55 10.87 -7.68
N CYS A 113 3.56 11.71 -7.88
CA CYS A 113 4.95 11.27 -8.01
C CYS A 113 5.63 11.15 -6.65
N LEU A 114 6.87 10.66 -6.62
CA LEU A 114 7.58 10.44 -5.36
C LEU A 114 7.81 11.74 -4.58
N GLU A 115 8.16 12.83 -5.26
CA GLU A 115 8.32 14.13 -4.59
C GLU A 115 7.03 14.60 -3.92
N GLN A 116 5.89 14.40 -4.57
CA GLN A 116 4.58 14.73 -4.00
C GLN A 116 4.21 13.82 -2.83
N MET A 117 4.60 12.54 -2.86
CA MET A 117 4.42 11.64 -1.73
C MET A 117 5.25 12.13 -0.53
N ILE A 118 6.47 12.58 -0.77
CA ILE A 118 7.30 13.20 0.25
C ILE A 118 6.62 14.45 0.83
N ASP A 119 6.02 15.30 -0.01
CA ASP A 119 5.28 16.49 0.45
C ASP A 119 4.18 16.12 1.45
N MET A 120 3.44 15.05 1.17
CA MET A 120 2.38 14.58 2.06
C MET A 120 2.93 14.24 3.45
N PHE A 121 4.05 13.52 3.54
CA PHE A 121 4.64 13.17 4.83
C PHE A 121 5.31 14.35 5.53
N LYS A 122 5.82 15.32 4.78
CA LYS A 122 6.31 16.59 5.36
C LYS A 122 5.19 17.43 5.95
N SER A 123 3.97 17.29 5.45
CA SER A 123 2.81 18.07 5.94
C SER A 123 2.29 17.57 7.29
N VAL A 124 2.74 16.42 7.76
CA VAL A 124 2.31 15.80 9.02
C VAL A 124 3.52 15.67 9.95
N ASP A 125 3.43 16.25 11.13
CA ASP A 125 4.52 16.24 12.09
C ASP A 125 4.90 14.81 12.55
N GLY A 126 6.20 14.62 12.81
CA GLY A 126 6.73 13.44 13.46
C GLY A 126 7.10 12.29 12.53
N PHE A 127 7.06 12.48 11.20
CA PHE A 127 7.53 11.49 10.25
C PHE A 127 8.95 11.76 9.76
N LYS A 128 9.72 10.68 9.66
CA LYS A 128 10.90 10.54 8.82
C LYS A 128 10.56 9.62 7.66
N TYR A 129 11.35 9.61 6.62
CA TYR A 129 11.13 8.74 5.46
C TYR A 129 12.44 8.36 4.80
N THR A 130 12.43 7.20 4.15
CA THR A 130 13.50 6.72 3.26
C THR A 130 12.86 6.32 1.95
N THR A 131 13.45 6.70 0.84
CA THR A 131 12.85 6.58 -0.49
C THR A 131 13.84 6.03 -1.50
N THR A 132 13.35 5.83 -2.72
CA THR A 132 14.15 5.50 -3.90
C THR A 132 15.28 6.50 -4.14
N PHE A 133 15.13 7.78 -3.72
CA PHE A 133 16.20 8.78 -3.82
C PHE A 133 17.39 8.44 -2.92
N ASP A 134 17.16 7.78 -1.80
CA ASP A 134 18.23 7.37 -0.86
C ASP A 134 18.86 6.06 -1.31
N LYS A 135 18.05 5.11 -1.74
CA LYS A 135 18.50 3.81 -2.24
C LYS A 135 17.52 3.27 -3.27
N ASN A 136 17.99 3.12 -4.49
CA ASN A 136 17.17 2.67 -5.62
C ASN A 136 17.11 1.14 -5.72
N SER A 137 16.80 0.47 -4.61
CA SER A 137 16.55 -0.97 -4.60
C SER A 137 15.77 -1.37 -3.36
N LEU A 138 14.90 -2.34 -3.52
CA LEU A 138 14.07 -2.89 -2.45
C LEU A 138 14.04 -4.41 -2.62
N ASP A 139 14.82 -5.12 -1.82
CA ASP A 139 14.91 -6.57 -1.88
C ASP A 139 14.02 -7.26 -0.84
N LYS A 140 13.90 -8.57 -0.96
CA LYS A 140 13.13 -9.43 -0.06
C LYS A 140 13.52 -9.22 1.41
N GLU A 141 14.79 -9.27 1.70
CA GLU A 141 15.28 -9.15 3.08
C GLU A 141 14.92 -7.79 3.68
N THR A 142 15.09 -6.72 2.93
CA THR A 142 14.72 -5.37 3.34
C THR A 142 13.23 -5.27 3.64
N ILE A 143 12.38 -5.78 2.74
CA ILE A 143 10.93 -5.79 2.94
C ILE A 143 10.56 -6.58 4.20
N GLN A 144 11.08 -7.79 4.35
CA GLN A 144 10.78 -8.62 5.52
C GLN A 144 11.22 -7.95 6.83
N ASN A 145 12.40 -7.34 6.85
CA ASN A 145 12.93 -6.69 8.05
C ASN A 145 12.17 -5.41 8.40
N LEU A 146 11.73 -4.63 7.41
CA LEU A 146 10.85 -3.48 7.66
C LEU A 146 9.52 -3.93 8.25
N LEU A 147 8.89 -4.94 7.67
CA LEU A 147 7.61 -5.46 8.18
C LEU A 147 7.74 -6.04 9.59
N LYS A 148 8.84 -6.74 9.89
CA LYS A 148 9.12 -7.23 11.25
C LYS A 148 9.29 -6.08 12.26
N ALA A 149 9.78 -4.94 11.81
CA ALA A 149 9.90 -3.73 12.63
C ALA A 149 8.58 -2.94 12.72
N GLY A 150 7.50 -3.41 12.10
CA GLY A 150 6.21 -2.74 12.10
C GLY A 150 6.09 -1.60 11.10
N ILE A 151 6.89 -1.61 10.04
CA ILE A 151 6.98 -0.51 9.07
C ILE A 151 6.42 -0.96 7.72
N PRO A 152 5.29 -0.37 7.26
CA PRO A 152 4.75 -0.60 5.94
C PRO A 152 5.61 0.08 4.87
N ILE A 153 5.56 -0.43 3.64
CA ILE A 153 6.30 0.11 2.50
C ILE A 153 5.31 0.53 1.42
N MET A 154 5.29 1.81 1.08
CA MET A 154 4.51 2.28 -0.07
C MET A 154 5.30 2.09 -1.35
N ILE A 155 4.62 1.61 -2.37
CA ILE A 155 5.18 1.39 -3.70
C ILE A 155 4.37 2.12 -4.76
N GLY A 156 5.07 2.77 -5.69
CA GLY A 156 4.51 3.28 -6.94
C GLY A 156 4.95 2.34 -8.05
N TRP A 157 4.01 1.69 -8.72
CA TRP A 157 4.34 0.64 -9.67
C TRP A 157 3.32 0.51 -10.81
N ASN A 158 3.58 -0.37 -11.76
CA ASN A 158 2.80 -0.50 -12.99
C ASN A 158 1.57 -1.40 -12.82
N ASP A 159 0.75 -1.09 -11.82
CA ASP A 159 -0.61 -1.61 -11.70
C ASP A 159 -1.56 -0.54 -12.26
N PHE A 160 -2.55 -0.91 -13.05
CA PHE A 160 -3.41 0.04 -13.79
C PHE A 160 -2.64 1.08 -14.62
N GLY A 161 -1.40 0.81 -15.03
CA GLY A 161 -0.59 1.79 -15.73
C GLY A 161 0.02 2.87 -14.83
N GLY A 162 -0.04 2.71 -13.54
CA GLY A 162 0.52 3.59 -12.52
C GLY A 162 -0.37 3.67 -11.29
N HIS A 163 0.12 3.14 -10.15
CA HIS A 163 -0.68 3.02 -8.95
C HIS A 163 0.17 3.00 -7.69
N TRP A 164 -0.34 3.57 -6.59
CA TRP A 164 0.24 3.48 -5.27
C TRP A 164 -0.49 2.44 -4.42
N GLN A 165 0.28 1.57 -3.81
CA GLN A 165 -0.20 0.58 -2.85
C GLN A 165 0.74 0.51 -1.65
N VAL A 166 0.33 -0.20 -0.60
CA VAL A 166 1.14 -0.38 0.61
C VAL A 166 1.44 -1.85 0.80
N ILE A 167 2.71 -2.22 0.84
CA ILE A 167 3.11 -3.58 1.22
C ILE A 167 2.93 -3.70 2.73
N ILE A 168 2.11 -4.67 3.16
CA ILE A 168 1.82 -4.94 4.57
C ILE A 168 2.19 -6.36 5.00
N GLY A 169 2.52 -7.24 4.06
CA GLY A 169 2.90 -8.60 4.37
C GLY A 169 3.78 -9.23 3.30
N TYR A 170 4.58 -10.19 3.72
CA TYR A 170 5.45 -11.00 2.86
C TYR A 170 5.45 -12.44 3.36
N ASP A 171 5.14 -13.39 2.49
CA ASP A 171 5.20 -14.82 2.80
C ASP A 171 6.26 -15.48 1.93
N ASP A 172 7.29 -16.06 2.56
CA ASP A 172 8.31 -16.82 1.85
C ASP A 172 7.89 -18.27 1.55
N MET A 173 6.65 -18.61 1.86
CA MET A 173 6.01 -19.91 1.60
C MET A 173 6.73 -21.10 2.24
N GLY A 174 7.62 -20.85 3.22
CA GLY A 174 8.44 -21.88 3.84
C GLY A 174 9.63 -22.34 2.98
N THR A 175 9.95 -21.57 1.94
CA THR A 175 11.08 -21.82 1.01
C THR A 175 12.03 -20.61 1.01
N PRO A 176 12.76 -20.35 2.11
CA PRO A 176 13.52 -19.09 2.26
C PRO A 176 14.57 -18.85 1.17
N ASP A 177 15.07 -19.90 0.55
CA ASP A 177 16.09 -19.81 -0.49
C ASP A 177 15.53 -19.81 -1.93
N TYR A 178 14.20 -19.84 -2.07
CA TYR A 178 13.53 -19.84 -3.37
C TYR A 178 12.45 -18.73 -3.41
N GLN A 179 12.73 -17.65 -4.11
CA GLN A 179 11.91 -16.45 -4.10
C GLN A 179 10.74 -16.47 -5.09
N LEU A 180 10.75 -17.35 -6.07
CA LEU A 180 9.75 -17.31 -7.15
C LEU A 180 8.34 -17.72 -6.70
N ASP A 181 8.20 -18.41 -5.56
CA ASP A 181 6.90 -18.75 -4.98
C ASP A 181 6.46 -17.77 -3.89
N ASP A 182 7.26 -16.77 -3.58
CA ASP A 182 6.95 -15.79 -2.55
C ASP A 182 5.74 -14.94 -2.91
N VAL A 183 5.06 -14.46 -1.87
CA VAL A 183 3.79 -13.74 -1.98
C VAL A 183 3.88 -12.43 -1.21
N LEU A 184 3.45 -11.35 -1.86
CA LEU A 184 3.22 -10.05 -1.22
C LEU A 184 1.74 -9.90 -0.85
N ILE A 185 1.49 -9.35 0.33
CA ILE A 185 0.16 -8.89 0.72
C ILE A 185 0.21 -7.37 0.76
N VAL A 186 -0.74 -6.73 0.10
CA VAL A 186 -0.80 -5.28 -0.04
C VAL A 186 -2.13 -4.73 0.45
N ALA A 187 -2.10 -3.48 0.91
CA ALA A 187 -3.29 -2.66 1.07
C ALA A 187 -3.43 -1.80 -0.20
N ASP A 188 -4.54 -1.96 -0.88
CA ASP A 188 -4.83 -1.36 -2.18
C ASP A 188 -5.95 -0.33 -2.06
N PRO A 189 -5.67 0.95 -2.34
CA PRO A 189 -6.71 1.98 -2.29
C PRO A 189 -7.73 1.91 -3.44
N TYR A 190 -7.50 1.08 -4.46
CA TYR A 190 -8.45 0.85 -5.56
C TYR A 190 -8.69 -0.65 -5.73
N ASP A 191 -9.37 -1.23 -4.75
CA ASP A 191 -9.57 -2.67 -4.69
C ASP A 191 -10.77 -3.12 -5.53
N THR A 192 -10.49 -3.51 -6.76
CA THR A 192 -11.48 -4.04 -7.70
C THR A 192 -11.09 -5.42 -8.24
N GLY A 193 -10.07 -6.05 -7.65
CA GLY A 193 -9.43 -7.22 -8.24
C GLY A 193 -10.08 -8.56 -7.94
N ASP A 194 -10.74 -8.72 -6.81
CA ASP A 194 -11.11 -10.04 -6.30
C ASP A 194 -12.59 -10.20 -5.89
N HIS A 195 -13.46 -9.32 -6.36
CA HIS A 195 -14.89 -9.29 -6.01
C HIS A 195 -15.15 -9.09 -4.50
N ASN A 196 -14.18 -8.59 -3.76
CA ASN A 196 -14.31 -8.23 -2.36
C ASN A 196 -13.52 -6.94 -2.10
N GLN A 197 -14.22 -5.85 -1.89
CA GLN A 197 -13.63 -4.52 -1.78
C GLN A 197 -13.13 -4.23 -0.35
N ASP A 198 -12.42 -5.20 0.23
CA ASP A 198 -11.86 -5.08 1.58
C ASP A 198 -10.54 -4.28 1.64
N GLY A 199 -10.00 -3.93 0.49
CA GLY A 199 -8.75 -3.18 0.39
C GLY A 199 -7.49 -4.03 0.48
N TYR A 200 -7.59 -5.35 0.55
CA TYR A 200 -6.43 -6.23 0.58
C TYR A 200 -6.24 -6.92 -0.76
N GLY A 201 -4.98 -7.05 -1.17
CA GLY A 201 -4.61 -7.74 -2.39
C GLY A 201 -3.40 -8.65 -2.18
N VAL A 202 -3.22 -9.59 -3.10
CA VAL A 202 -2.14 -10.58 -3.07
C VAL A 202 -1.46 -10.62 -4.42
N TYR A 203 -0.12 -10.53 -4.41
CA TYR A 203 0.68 -10.62 -5.63
C TYR A 203 1.78 -11.64 -5.46
N GLN A 204 1.99 -12.43 -6.51
CA GLN A 204 3.15 -13.32 -6.59
C GLN A 204 4.40 -12.48 -6.90
N TRP A 205 5.49 -12.75 -6.17
CA TRP A 205 6.71 -11.94 -6.20
C TRP A 205 7.28 -11.72 -7.61
N ALA A 206 7.40 -12.78 -8.40
CA ALA A 206 8.01 -12.66 -9.72
C ALA A 206 7.20 -11.73 -10.65
N ARG A 207 5.88 -11.75 -10.53
CA ARG A 207 5.00 -10.84 -11.27
C ARG A 207 5.12 -9.41 -10.77
N PHE A 208 5.15 -9.24 -9.47
CA PHE A 208 5.32 -7.93 -8.85
C PHE A 208 6.63 -7.27 -9.26
N ILE A 209 7.76 -7.97 -9.11
CA ILE A 209 9.09 -7.37 -9.34
C ILE A 209 9.27 -6.93 -10.79
N ASN A 210 8.72 -7.64 -11.76
CA ASN A 210 8.77 -7.25 -13.16
C ASN A 210 8.04 -5.92 -13.43
N ASN A 211 6.92 -5.70 -12.78
CA ASN A 211 6.14 -4.46 -12.94
C ASN A 211 6.66 -3.33 -12.06
N PHE A 212 7.41 -3.64 -11.02
CA PHE A 212 8.02 -2.67 -10.13
C PHE A 212 9.32 -2.10 -10.68
N THR A 213 10.14 -2.94 -11.31
CA THR A 213 11.45 -2.54 -11.85
C THR A 213 11.38 -1.99 -13.28
N PHE A 214 10.28 -2.18 -13.99
CA PHE A 214 10.09 -1.68 -15.37
C PHE A 214 8.95 -0.67 -15.49
N TYR A 215 8.65 0.02 -14.41
CA TYR A 215 7.62 1.02 -14.36
C TYR A 215 8.09 2.32 -15.04
N ASN A 216 7.29 2.89 -15.93
CA ASN A 216 7.62 4.10 -16.67
C ASN A 216 6.36 5.00 -16.79
N PHE A 217 5.90 5.52 -15.67
CA PHE A 217 4.70 6.36 -15.61
C PHE A 217 5.01 7.80 -15.20
N PHE A 218 6.00 8.00 -14.33
CA PHE A 218 6.30 9.32 -13.81
C PHE A 218 7.04 10.20 -14.84
N PRO A 219 6.99 11.54 -14.71
CA PRO A 219 7.64 12.46 -15.60
C PRO A 219 9.14 12.23 -15.73
N GLU A 220 9.72 12.72 -16.83
CA GLU A 220 11.17 12.73 -17.00
C GLU A 220 11.86 13.45 -15.84
N GLY A 221 12.91 12.84 -15.31
CA GLY A 221 13.63 13.35 -14.14
C GLY A 221 13.14 12.82 -12.81
N GLU A 222 11.95 12.20 -12.77
CA GLU A 222 11.45 11.48 -11.60
C GLU A 222 11.89 10.01 -11.63
N PRO A 223 12.03 9.34 -10.45
CA PRO A 223 12.28 7.92 -10.44
C PRO A 223 11.12 7.14 -11.05
N ASN A 224 11.42 6.22 -11.96
CA ASN A 224 10.45 5.34 -12.59
C ASN A 224 10.77 3.86 -12.42
N ASP A 225 11.79 3.54 -11.65
CA ASP A 225 12.23 2.19 -11.38
C ASP A 225 12.32 1.99 -9.87
N SER A 226 11.66 0.94 -9.38
CA SER A 226 11.67 0.59 -7.96
C SER A 226 11.27 1.76 -7.06
N VAL A 227 10.17 2.42 -7.41
CA VAL A 227 9.70 3.60 -6.67
C VAL A 227 9.06 3.19 -5.37
N TYR A 228 9.64 3.59 -4.26
CA TYR A 228 9.10 3.31 -2.94
C TYR A 228 9.33 4.47 -1.97
N ILE A 229 8.57 4.46 -0.90
CA ILE A 229 8.79 5.27 0.28
C ILE A 229 8.41 4.46 1.52
N THR A 230 9.30 4.43 2.49
CA THR A 230 8.98 4.02 3.86
C THR A 230 8.93 5.25 4.72
N ALA A 231 7.79 5.49 5.36
CA ALA A 231 7.62 6.59 6.29
C ALA A 231 7.34 6.02 7.68
N TYR A 232 7.94 6.61 8.70
CA TYR A 232 7.93 6.07 10.04
C TYR A 232 8.08 7.20 11.07
N PRO A 233 7.65 6.97 12.33
CA PRO A 233 7.93 7.90 13.40
C PRO A 233 9.43 8.10 13.62
N GLU A 234 9.81 9.29 14.03
CA GLU A 234 11.23 9.66 14.20
C GLU A 234 12.01 8.70 15.10
N GLU A 235 11.39 8.17 16.14
CA GLU A 235 12.00 7.19 17.05
C GLU A 235 12.40 5.86 16.38
N MET A 236 11.89 5.59 15.19
CA MET A 236 12.24 4.39 14.40
C MET A 236 13.39 4.63 13.41
N ALA A 237 13.92 5.84 13.33
CA ALA A 237 14.92 6.21 12.31
C ALA A 237 16.21 5.38 12.39
N GLU A 238 16.72 5.10 13.59
CA GLU A 238 17.89 4.25 13.76
C GLU A 238 17.65 2.82 13.30
N LYS A 239 16.47 2.28 13.61
CA LYS A 239 16.09 0.94 13.18
C LYS A 239 16.03 0.85 11.66
N VAL A 240 15.42 1.83 10.99
CA VAL A 240 15.36 1.87 9.53
C VAL A 240 16.76 1.98 8.93
N SER A 241 17.64 2.81 9.47
CA SER A 241 19.02 2.92 9.00
C SER A 241 19.80 1.62 9.14
N SER A 242 19.47 0.78 10.11
CA SER A 242 20.07 -0.55 10.26
C SER A 242 19.55 -1.56 9.22
N ILE A 243 18.38 -1.33 8.65
CA ILE A 243 17.73 -2.20 7.66
C ILE A 243 18.06 -1.77 6.24
N ILE A 244 17.87 -0.50 5.93
CA ILE A 244 18.18 0.09 4.61
C ILE A 244 19.57 0.70 4.69
N LYS A 245 20.56 -0.02 4.18
CA LYS A 245 21.97 0.38 4.22
C LYS A 245 22.44 0.97 2.90
#